data_4aaa7ae7d69e3341fd11ab6983cf73f8
#
_entry.id   4aaa7ae7d69e3341fd11ab6983cf73f8
#
_cell.length_a   1.000
_cell.length_b   1.000
_cell.length_c   1.000
_cell.angle_alpha   90.00
_cell.angle_beta   90.00
_cell.angle_gamma   90.00
#
_symmetry.space_group_name_H-M   'P 1'
#
loop_
_entity.id
_entity.type
_entity.pdbx_description
1 polymer ?
#
loop_
_entity_poly.entity_id
_entity_poly.type
_entity_poly.pdbx_seq_one_letter_code
_entity_poly.pdbx_strand_id
1 'polypeptide(L)'
;METSQVILAATIAGSIIVAYNIYKNIGLEYVRSTIDNELYKVQSKEDKQAAADTLAILKIKLKKMADHLLRNFPDSACAKNLKNNYNDFKNLSENNDTTYDTSYTVNKGQEMVFCIRQTNDTIVPMNDLTFVALHEMAHICTVSRDHTPEFWTNFSFLLQEAVKIQVWDYIDYDKRPVNYCGIMITDTPNI
;
A
#
# COMPACT_ATOMS: atom_id res chain seq x y z
N MET A 1 18.68 -26.64 -33.99
CA MET A 1 17.24 -26.56 -33.67
C MET A 1 17.00 -26.02 -32.25
N GLU A 2 17.79 -26.38 -31.24
CA GLU A 2 17.58 -25.90 -29.84
C GLU A 2 17.77 -24.42 -29.62
N THR A 3 18.79 -23.78 -30.20
CA THR A 3 19.06 -22.34 -30.04
C THR A 3 17.95 -21.46 -30.59
N SER A 4 17.34 -21.82 -31.69
CA SER A 4 16.22 -21.09 -32.31
C SER A 4 14.94 -21.14 -31.44
N GLN A 5 14.68 -22.29 -30.82
CA GLN A 5 13.52 -22.43 -29.89
C GLN A 5 13.72 -21.68 -28.59
N VAL A 6 14.93 -21.62 -28.05
CA VAL A 6 15.27 -20.85 -26.86
C VAL A 6 15.12 -19.34 -27.13
N ILE A 7 15.62 -18.87 -28.31
CA ILE A 7 15.47 -17.46 -28.69
C ILE A 7 13.98 -17.09 -28.85
N LEU A 8 13.18 -17.95 -29.51
CA LEU A 8 11.76 -17.73 -29.70
C LEU A 8 11.03 -17.66 -28.34
N ALA A 9 11.30 -18.59 -27.42
CA ALA A 9 10.71 -18.60 -26.09
C ALA A 9 11.07 -17.35 -25.28
N ALA A 10 12.33 -16.92 -25.33
CA ALA A 10 12.79 -15.69 -24.66
C ALA A 10 12.11 -14.43 -25.22
N THR A 11 11.92 -14.38 -26.56
CA THR A 11 11.24 -13.25 -27.21
C THR A 11 9.76 -13.19 -26.80
N ILE A 12 9.06 -14.33 -26.78
CA ILE A 12 7.65 -14.42 -26.35
C ILE A 12 7.53 -14.00 -24.89
N ALA A 13 8.37 -14.53 -23.99
CA ALA A 13 8.36 -14.15 -22.58
C ALA A 13 8.60 -12.64 -22.39
N GLY A 14 9.57 -12.08 -23.10
CA GLY A 14 9.85 -10.64 -23.09
C GLY A 14 8.66 -9.81 -23.56
N SER A 15 7.99 -10.23 -24.63
CA SER A 15 6.79 -9.54 -25.15
C SER A 15 5.63 -9.58 -24.17
N ILE A 16 5.42 -10.71 -23.49
CA ILE A 16 4.38 -10.84 -22.45
C ILE A 16 4.67 -9.91 -21.27
N ILE A 17 5.92 -9.84 -20.80
CA ILE A 17 6.32 -8.95 -19.71
C ILE A 17 6.11 -7.48 -20.10
N VAL A 18 6.49 -7.09 -21.31
CA VAL A 18 6.29 -5.72 -21.81
C VAL A 18 4.80 -5.41 -21.92
N ALA A 19 3.99 -6.30 -22.49
CA ALA A 19 2.55 -6.13 -22.62
C ALA A 19 1.87 -6.01 -21.24
N TYR A 20 2.26 -6.83 -20.28
CA TYR A 20 1.78 -6.78 -18.91
C TYR A 20 2.14 -5.45 -18.23
N ASN A 21 3.39 -4.97 -18.38
CA ASN A 21 3.81 -3.68 -17.83
C ASN A 21 3.07 -2.49 -18.47
N ILE A 22 2.82 -2.54 -19.78
CA ILE A 22 2.01 -1.52 -20.46
C ILE A 22 0.58 -1.56 -19.90
N TYR A 23 -0.05 -2.73 -19.85
CA TYR A 23 -1.40 -2.90 -19.32
C TYR A 23 -1.55 -2.33 -17.88
N LYS A 24 -0.61 -2.68 -17.00
CA LYS A 24 -0.58 -2.22 -15.59
C LYS A 24 -0.46 -0.70 -15.44
N ASN A 25 0.05 0.00 -16.46
CA ASN A 25 0.24 1.45 -16.45
C ASN A 25 -0.76 2.22 -17.32
N ILE A 26 -1.67 1.53 -18.02
CA ILE A 26 -2.71 2.23 -18.80
C ILE A 26 -3.57 3.07 -17.86
N GLY A 27 -3.76 4.35 -18.22
CA GLY A 27 -4.58 5.28 -17.45
C GLY A 27 -3.90 5.85 -16.19
N LEU A 28 -2.61 5.56 -15.97
CA LEU A 28 -1.81 6.17 -14.90
C LEU A 28 -0.83 7.19 -15.46
N GLU A 29 -0.59 8.26 -14.72
CA GLU A 29 0.41 9.27 -15.00
C GLU A 29 1.17 9.70 -13.74
N TYR A 30 2.34 10.30 -13.91
CA TYR A 30 3.11 10.87 -12.81
C TYR A 30 2.69 12.30 -12.55
N VAL A 31 2.22 12.57 -11.33
CA VAL A 31 1.82 13.90 -10.86
C VAL A 31 2.70 14.31 -9.68
N ARG A 32 3.19 15.54 -9.69
CA ARG A 32 3.99 16.09 -8.60
C ARG A 32 3.07 16.57 -7.48
N SER A 33 3.25 16.02 -6.27
CA SER A 33 2.50 16.46 -5.11
C SER A 33 2.91 17.86 -4.66
N THR A 34 1.93 18.65 -4.21
CA THR A 34 2.15 19.97 -3.61
C THR A 34 2.58 19.88 -2.15
N ILE A 35 2.45 18.69 -1.52
CA ILE A 35 2.73 18.46 -0.10
C ILE A 35 4.22 18.24 0.15
N ASP A 36 4.88 17.37 -0.65
CA ASP A 36 6.28 16.98 -0.49
C ASP A 36 7.14 17.18 -1.71
N ASN A 37 6.55 17.69 -2.81
CA ASN A 37 7.21 17.92 -4.10
C ASN A 37 7.76 16.65 -4.77
N GLU A 38 7.31 15.46 -4.38
CA GLU A 38 7.66 14.20 -5.03
C GLU A 38 6.65 13.80 -6.12
N LEU A 39 7.04 12.87 -6.99
CA LEU A 39 6.20 12.35 -8.06
C LEU A 39 5.48 11.09 -7.62
N TYR A 40 4.17 11.06 -7.77
CA TYR A 40 3.31 9.92 -7.51
C TYR A 40 2.62 9.45 -8.79
N LYS A 41 2.52 8.14 -8.98
CA LYS A 41 1.79 7.54 -10.08
C LYS A 41 0.33 7.44 -9.67
N VAL A 42 -0.55 8.14 -10.38
CA VAL A 42 -1.99 8.23 -10.08
C VAL A 42 -2.82 8.10 -11.35
N GLN A 43 -4.11 7.83 -11.21
CA GLN A 43 -5.02 7.77 -12.36
C GLN A 43 -5.13 9.14 -13.05
N SER A 44 -5.16 9.12 -14.40
CA SER A 44 -5.31 10.31 -15.27
C SER A 44 -6.74 10.84 -15.22
N LYS A 45 -7.14 11.39 -14.06
CA LYS A 45 -8.46 12.00 -13.81
C LYS A 45 -8.31 13.48 -13.47
N GLU A 46 -9.43 14.22 -13.48
CA GLU A 46 -9.41 15.67 -13.21
C GLU A 46 -8.82 16.02 -11.85
N ASP A 47 -9.07 15.18 -10.84
CA ASP A 47 -8.60 15.35 -9.46
C ASP A 47 -7.24 14.66 -9.18
N LYS A 48 -6.44 14.36 -10.21
CA LYS A 48 -5.13 13.71 -10.08
C LYS A 48 -4.16 14.42 -9.13
N GLN A 49 -4.28 15.74 -8.99
CA GLN A 49 -3.48 16.49 -8.02
C GLN A 49 -3.87 16.12 -6.58
N ALA A 50 -5.16 16.05 -6.28
CA ALA A 50 -5.63 15.59 -4.97
C ALA A 50 -5.22 14.14 -4.68
N ALA A 51 -5.20 13.28 -5.71
CA ALA A 51 -4.72 11.91 -5.60
C ALA A 51 -3.22 11.85 -5.24
N ALA A 52 -2.37 12.63 -5.91
CA ALA A 52 -0.94 12.71 -5.60
C ALA A 52 -0.69 13.25 -4.19
N ASP A 53 -1.43 14.29 -3.79
CA ASP A 53 -1.33 14.88 -2.45
C ASP A 53 -1.82 13.91 -1.36
N THR A 54 -2.84 13.09 -1.66
CA THR A 54 -3.31 12.01 -0.78
C THR A 54 -2.21 10.98 -0.52
N LEU A 55 -1.52 10.52 -1.57
CA LEU A 55 -0.40 9.57 -1.43
C LEU A 55 0.78 10.18 -0.67
N ALA A 56 1.06 11.47 -0.87
CA ALA A 56 2.10 12.17 -0.13
C ALA A 56 1.80 12.25 1.38
N ILE A 57 0.56 12.59 1.76
CA ILE A 57 0.11 12.59 3.15
C ILE A 57 0.20 11.18 3.75
N LEU A 58 -0.24 10.16 3.00
CA LEU A 58 -0.14 8.76 3.42
C LEU A 58 1.31 8.35 3.68
N LYS A 59 2.23 8.70 2.77
CA LYS A 59 3.67 8.47 2.93
C LYS A 59 4.22 9.08 4.21
N ILE A 60 3.86 10.34 4.50
CA ILE A 60 4.28 11.02 5.75
C ILE A 60 3.79 10.24 6.97
N LYS A 61 2.55 9.75 6.97
CA LYS A 61 1.99 8.95 8.07
C LYS A 61 2.74 7.62 8.23
N LEU A 62 2.99 6.89 7.13
CA LEU A 62 3.73 5.63 7.14
C LEU A 62 5.18 5.82 7.61
N LYS A 63 5.86 6.89 7.17
CA LYS A 63 7.21 7.23 7.66
C LYS A 63 7.20 7.53 9.16
N LYS A 64 6.25 8.33 9.65
CA LYS A 64 6.10 8.61 11.09
C LYS A 64 5.94 7.33 11.88
N MET A 65 5.14 6.38 11.38
CA MET A 65 4.95 5.07 12.00
C MET A 65 6.23 4.24 11.99
N ALA A 66 6.92 4.14 10.85
CA ALA A 66 8.18 3.41 10.73
C ALA A 66 9.27 3.97 11.66
N ASP A 67 9.46 5.29 11.67
CA ASP A 67 10.43 5.97 12.53
C ASP A 67 10.14 5.74 14.01
N HIS A 68 8.84 5.73 14.39
CA HIS A 68 8.42 5.41 15.75
C HIS A 68 8.80 3.98 16.14
N LEU A 69 8.50 3.00 15.29
CA LEU A 69 8.82 1.59 15.57
C LEU A 69 10.32 1.35 15.65
N LEU A 70 11.09 1.86 14.69
CA LEU A 70 12.55 1.67 14.63
C LEU A 70 13.25 2.31 15.82
N ARG A 71 12.68 3.40 16.37
CA ARG A 71 13.27 4.11 17.53
C ARG A 71 12.89 3.49 18.86
N ASN A 72 11.61 3.13 19.04
CA ASN A 72 11.06 2.73 20.34
C ASN A 72 10.99 1.21 20.53
N PHE A 73 10.99 0.44 19.43
CA PHE A 73 10.87 -1.03 19.45
C PHE A 73 11.90 -1.73 18.54
N PRO A 74 13.19 -1.32 18.57
CA PRO A 74 14.21 -1.79 17.62
C PRO A 74 14.40 -3.31 17.66
N ASP A 75 14.10 -3.94 18.77
CA ASP A 75 14.26 -5.38 18.98
C ASP A 75 13.03 -6.22 18.63
N SER A 76 11.89 -5.59 18.37
CA SER A 76 10.68 -6.30 17.93
C SER A 76 10.90 -6.96 16.56
N ALA A 77 10.26 -8.11 16.33
CA ALA A 77 10.31 -8.79 15.03
C ALA A 77 9.79 -7.89 13.91
N CYS A 78 8.69 -7.16 14.15
CA CYS A 78 8.13 -6.22 13.21
C CYS A 78 9.14 -5.12 12.80
N ALA A 79 9.80 -4.47 13.78
CA ALA A 79 10.78 -3.43 13.47
C ALA A 79 12.01 -3.97 12.72
N LYS A 80 12.49 -5.18 13.06
CA LYS A 80 13.60 -5.84 12.35
C LYS A 80 13.23 -6.14 10.90
N ASN A 81 12.04 -6.71 10.65
CA ASN A 81 11.56 -6.97 9.30
C ASN A 81 11.35 -5.68 8.51
N LEU A 82 10.74 -4.67 9.14
CA LEU A 82 10.55 -3.36 8.55
C LEU A 82 11.91 -2.74 8.17
N LYS A 83 12.90 -2.75 9.05
CA LYS A 83 14.24 -2.23 8.78
C LYS A 83 14.90 -2.87 7.56
N ASN A 84 14.72 -4.19 7.37
CA ASN A 84 15.28 -4.91 6.24
C ASN A 84 14.60 -4.57 4.91
N ASN A 85 13.33 -4.17 4.95
CA ASN A 85 12.48 -3.93 3.79
C ASN A 85 12.17 -2.43 3.58
N TYR A 86 12.57 -1.57 4.53
CA TYR A 86 12.25 -0.15 4.51
C TYR A 86 13.01 0.60 3.42
N ASN A 87 12.28 1.18 2.52
CA ASN A 87 12.80 1.98 1.40
C ASN A 87 12.29 3.43 1.40
N ASP A 88 11.99 3.98 2.58
CA ASP A 88 11.35 5.30 2.75
C ASP A 88 9.96 5.42 2.10
N PHE A 89 9.30 4.29 1.83
CA PHE A 89 8.03 4.25 1.09
C PHE A 89 8.07 5.08 -0.21
N LYS A 90 9.17 4.94 -0.97
CA LYS A 90 9.40 5.73 -2.19
C LYS A 90 8.45 5.37 -3.33
N ASN A 91 7.94 4.15 -3.33
CA ASN A 91 7.15 3.60 -4.43
C ASN A 91 5.70 3.40 -3.99
N LEU A 92 5.01 4.50 -3.62
CA LEU A 92 3.57 4.51 -3.44
C LEU A 92 2.90 4.91 -4.74
N SER A 93 1.85 4.19 -5.12
CA SER A 93 1.08 4.49 -6.32
C SER A 93 -0.41 4.22 -6.11
N GLU A 94 -1.22 4.85 -6.95
CA GLU A 94 -2.64 4.56 -7.04
C GLU A 94 -2.88 3.29 -7.86
N ASN A 95 -3.83 2.46 -7.42
CA ASN A 95 -4.29 1.31 -8.18
C ASN A 95 -5.21 1.77 -9.32
N ASN A 96 -5.01 1.23 -10.52
CA ASN A 96 -5.87 1.49 -11.67
C ASN A 96 -6.87 0.35 -11.95
N ASP A 97 -6.69 -0.80 -11.30
CA ASP A 97 -7.56 -1.96 -11.45
C ASP A 97 -7.97 -2.48 -10.06
N THR A 98 -9.23 -2.27 -9.71
CA THR A 98 -9.81 -2.69 -8.43
C THR A 98 -10.58 -3.99 -8.54
N THR A 99 -10.46 -4.71 -9.66
CA THR A 99 -11.25 -5.91 -9.95
C THR A 99 -10.84 -7.08 -9.06
N TYR A 100 -9.55 -7.17 -8.69
CA TYR A 100 -9.00 -8.28 -7.90
C TYR A 100 -8.49 -7.82 -6.54
N ASP A 101 -7.57 -6.85 -6.51
CA ASP A 101 -6.94 -6.35 -5.29
C ASP A 101 -7.15 -4.84 -5.18
N THR A 102 -7.74 -4.39 -4.08
CA THR A 102 -7.95 -2.96 -3.85
C THR A 102 -6.66 -2.24 -3.48
N SER A 103 -5.90 -2.83 -2.55
CA SER A 103 -4.57 -2.37 -2.14
C SER A 103 -3.68 -3.57 -1.88
N TYR A 104 -2.40 -3.44 -2.17
CA TYR A 104 -1.44 -4.53 -1.99
C TYR A 104 0.00 -4.05 -1.89
N THR A 105 0.83 -4.90 -1.30
CA THR A 105 2.27 -4.71 -1.16
C THR A 105 3.03 -5.72 -2.00
N VAL A 106 3.98 -5.26 -2.81
CA VAL A 106 4.86 -6.10 -3.63
C VAL A 106 6.19 -6.31 -2.91
N ASN A 107 6.68 -7.56 -2.89
CA ASN A 107 8.00 -7.93 -2.37
C ASN A 107 8.32 -7.27 -1.02
N LYS A 108 7.39 -7.36 -0.05
CA LYS A 108 7.58 -6.85 1.32
C LYS A 108 7.93 -5.35 1.38
N GLY A 109 7.27 -4.52 0.57
CA GLY A 109 7.41 -3.06 0.64
C GLY A 109 8.24 -2.44 -0.49
N GLN A 110 8.68 -3.22 -1.48
CA GLN A 110 9.34 -2.68 -2.66
C GLN A 110 8.42 -1.71 -3.42
N GLU A 111 7.12 -2.01 -3.48
CA GLU A 111 6.05 -1.16 -4.00
C GLU A 111 4.81 -1.35 -3.13
N MET A 112 4.09 -0.28 -2.88
CA MET A 112 2.79 -0.29 -2.22
C MET A 112 1.78 0.41 -3.12
N VAL A 113 0.73 -0.31 -3.50
CA VAL A 113 -0.31 0.16 -4.41
C VAL A 113 -1.60 0.30 -3.63
N PHE A 114 -2.25 1.46 -3.73
CA PHE A 114 -3.45 1.77 -2.96
C PHE A 114 -4.61 2.13 -3.86
N CYS A 115 -5.77 1.56 -3.58
CA CYS A 115 -7.00 2.15 -4.04
C CYS A 115 -7.28 3.40 -3.21
N ILE A 116 -7.25 4.56 -3.83
CA ILE A 116 -7.50 5.85 -3.17
C ILE A 116 -8.80 6.51 -3.64
N ARG A 117 -9.58 5.82 -4.47
CA ARG A 117 -10.88 6.29 -4.95
C ARG A 117 -11.98 5.28 -4.69
N GLN A 118 -13.09 5.77 -4.19
CA GLN A 118 -14.32 4.99 -4.11
C GLN A 118 -14.86 4.66 -5.51
N THR A 119 -15.82 3.75 -5.59
CA THR A 119 -16.50 3.38 -6.84
C THR A 119 -17.24 4.54 -7.53
N ASN A 120 -17.49 5.62 -6.82
CA ASN A 120 -18.06 6.88 -7.34
C ASN A 120 -16.99 7.95 -7.65
N ASP A 121 -15.73 7.54 -7.76
CA ASP A 121 -14.55 8.38 -8.02
C ASP A 121 -14.18 9.40 -6.91
N THR A 122 -14.87 9.44 -5.78
CA THR A 122 -14.45 10.31 -4.68
C THR A 122 -13.21 9.76 -3.97
N ILE A 123 -12.32 10.64 -3.51
CA ILE A 123 -11.15 10.24 -2.72
C ILE A 123 -11.58 9.60 -1.40
N VAL A 124 -10.97 8.48 -1.07
CA VAL A 124 -11.20 7.74 0.19
C VAL A 124 -10.81 8.62 1.39
N PRO A 125 -11.59 8.62 2.49
CA PRO A 125 -11.20 9.31 3.71
C PRO A 125 -9.82 8.87 4.20
N MET A 126 -8.97 9.83 4.55
CA MET A 126 -7.57 9.56 4.91
C MET A 126 -7.43 8.58 6.08
N ASN A 127 -8.37 8.59 7.03
CA ASN A 127 -8.29 7.68 8.18
C ASN A 127 -8.53 6.22 7.77
N ASP A 128 -9.50 5.96 6.88
CA ASP A 128 -9.78 4.62 6.35
C ASP A 128 -8.63 4.14 5.46
N LEU A 129 -8.09 5.03 4.61
CA LEU A 129 -6.89 4.74 3.81
C LEU A 129 -5.67 4.43 4.69
N THR A 130 -5.51 5.14 5.81
CA THR A 130 -4.43 4.90 6.77
C THR A 130 -4.57 3.52 7.43
N PHE A 131 -5.79 3.09 7.77
CA PHE A 131 -6.04 1.75 8.30
C PHE A 131 -5.58 0.66 7.33
N VAL A 132 -5.96 0.78 6.06
CA VAL A 132 -5.53 -0.16 5.01
C VAL A 132 -4.01 -0.09 4.80
N ALA A 133 -3.41 1.09 4.85
CA ALA A 133 -1.96 1.22 4.72
C ALA A 133 -1.19 0.60 5.91
N LEU A 134 -1.75 0.64 7.12
CA LEU A 134 -1.20 -0.08 8.27
C LEU A 134 -1.35 -1.60 8.13
N HIS A 135 -2.43 -2.08 7.50
CA HIS A 135 -2.59 -3.48 7.12
C HIS A 135 -1.49 -3.91 6.14
N GLU A 136 -1.23 -3.14 5.08
CA GLU A 136 -0.13 -3.40 4.15
C GLU A 136 1.25 -3.33 4.84
N MET A 137 1.43 -2.41 5.78
CA MET A 137 2.64 -2.34 6.59
C MET A 137 2.80 -3.59 7.49
N ALA A 138 1.71 -4.18 7.98
CA ALA A 138 1.75 -5.43 8.72
C ALA A 138 2.29 -6.59 7.87
N HIS A 139 1.99 -6.63 6.57
CA HIS A 139 2.60 -7.60 5.65
C HIS A 139 4.12 -7.42 5.50
N ILE A 140 4.63 -6.17 5.59
CA ILE A 140 6.07 -5.89 5.60
C ILE A 140 6.70 -6.37 6.91
N CYS A 141 6.03 -6.14 8.03
CA CYS A 141 6.45 -6.56 9.37
C CYS A 141 6.47 -8.09 9.57
N THR A 142 5.71 -8.85 8.77
CA THR A 142 5.45 -10.28 8.96
C THR A 142 6.31 -11.11 8.02
N VAL A 143 6.95 -12.17 8.51
CA VAL A 143 7.74 -13.10 7.69
C VAL A 143 6.83 -13.99 6.85
N SER A 144 5.80 -14.55 7.49
CA SER A 144 4.84 -15.42 6.82
C SER A 144 4.08 -14.68 5.71
N ARG A 145 3.53 -15.45 4.78
CA ARG A 145 2.58 -14.95 3.78
C ARG A 145 1.17 -15.06 4.33
N ASP A 146 0.24 -14.35 3.73
CA ASP A 146 -1.18 -14.35 4.08
C ASP A 146 -1.48 -13.80 5.49
N HIS A 147 -2.74 -13.87 5.91
CA HIS A 147 -3.23 -13.34 7.18
C HIS A 147 -3.10 -14.37 8.32
N THR A 148 -1.87 -14.77 8.62
CA THR A 148 -1.54 -15.71 9.70
C THR A 148 -1.72 -15.09 11.09
N PRO A 149 -1.68 -15.89 12.19
CA PRO A 149 -1.67 -15.34 13.54
C PRO A 149 -0.55 -14.32 13.80
N GLU A 150 0.63 -14.51 13.18
CA GLU A 150 1.74 -13.53 13.21
C GLU A 150 1.33 -12.20 12.59
N PHE A 151 0.66 -12.25 11.44
CA PHE A 151 0.14 -11.04 10.77
C PHE A 151 -0.82 -10.28 11.68
N TRP A 152 -1.83 -10.95 12.24
CA TRP A 152 -2.82 -10.31 13.10
C TRP A 152 -2.21 -9.69 14.36
N THR A 153 -1.20 -10.37 14.95
CA THR A 153 -0.45 -9.83 16.09
C THR A 153 0.30 -8.55 15.70
N ASN A 154 0.98 -8.54 14.56
CA ASN A 154 1.69 -7.36 14.06
C ASN A 154 0.71 -6.25 13.69
N PHE A 155 -0.41 -6.56 13.05
CA PHE A 155 -1.40 -5.56 12.67
C PHE A 155 -2.05 -4.89 13.88
N SER A 156 -2.47 -5.68 14.89
CA SER A 156 -2.98 -5.15 16.16
C SER A 156 -1.94 -4.24 16.84
N PHE A 157 -0.68 -4.65 16.91
CA PHE A 157 0.42 -3.85 17.45
C PHE A 157 0.61 -2.53 16.69
N LEU A 158 0.58 -2.57 15.35
CA LEU A 158 0.70 -1.35 14.52
C LEU A 158 -0.46 -0.38 14.79
N LEU A 159 -1.69 -0.88 14.89
CA LEU A 159 -2.86 -0.05 15.17
C LEU A 159 -2.78 0.59 16.55
N GLN A 160 -2.37 -0.16 17.60
CA GLN A 160 -2.17 0.38 18.95
C GLN A 160 -1.17 1.53 18.96
N GLU A 161 -0.02 1.34 18.32
CA GLU A 161 1.02 2.36 18.27
C GLU A 161 0.61 3.56 17.38
N ALA A 162 -0.11 3.30 16.28
CA ALA A 162 -0.62 4.35 15.40
C ALA A 162 -1.61 5.29 16.11
N VAL A 163 -2.47 4.76 16.98
CA VAL A 163 -3.36 5.58 17.82
C VAL A 163 -2.55 6.44 18.80
N LYS A 164 -1.57 5.83 19.52
CA LYS A 164 -0.73 6.55 20.49
C LYS A 164 0.01 7.75 19.90
N ILE A 165 0.48 7.59 18.66
CA ILE A 165 1.24 8.65 17.97
C ILE A 165 0.39 9.48 17.01
N GLN A 166 -0.94 9.31 17.02
CA GLN A 166 -1.88 10.08 16.20
C GLN A 166 -1.58 9.95 14.68
N VAL A 167 -1.28 8.75 14.24
CA VAL A 167 -1.18 8.39 12.81
C VAL A 167 -2.54 7.93 12.30
N TRP A 168 -3.30 7.24 13.13
CA TRP A 168 -4.64 6.75 12.83
C TRP A 168 -5.56 7.03 14.03
N ASP A 169 -6.77 7.51 13.76
CA ASP A 169 -7.81 7.68 14.76
C ASP A 169 -8.61 6.39 14.87
N TYR A 170 -8.77 5.88 16.10
CA TYR A 170 -9.46 4.62 16.34
C TYR A 170 -10.88 4.60 15.79
N ILE A 171 -11.17 3.62 14.98
CA ILE A 171 -12.52 3.27 14.50
C ILE A 171 -12.75 1.78 14.77
N ASP A 172 -13.88 1.49 15.43
CA ASP A 172 -14.42 0.13 15.58
C ASP A 172 -15.26 -0.18 14.33
N TYR A 173 -14.63 -0.82 13.34
CA TYR A 173 -15.31 -1.14 12.08
C TYR A 173 -16.34 -2.27 12.24
N ASP A 174 -16.32 -3.05 13.31
CA ASP A 174 -17.39 -4.00 13.64
C ASP A 174 -18.71 -3.26 13.88
N LYS A 175 -18.63 -2.09 14.55
CA LYS A 175 -19.79 -1.26 14.85
C LYS A 175 -20.08 -0.21 13.78
N ARG A 176 -19.06 0.17 13.02
CA ARG A 176 -19.14 1.24 12.01
C ARG A 176 -18.47 0.79 10.70
N PRO A 177 -19.03 -0.22 10.02
CA PRO A 177 -18.47 -0.71 8.77
C PRO A 177 -18.44 0.39 7.72
N VAL A 178 -17.38 0.42 6.90
CA VAL A 178 -17.18 1.40 5.82
C VAL A 178 -16.93 0.71 4.50
N ASN A 179 -17.40 1.32 3.42
CA ASN A 179 -17.02 0.89 2.09
C ASN A 179 -15.64 1.48 1.74
N TYR A 180 -14.74 0.62 1.34
CA TYR A 180 -13.42 0.98 0.84
C TYR A 180 -13.25 0.40 -0.56
N CYS A 181 -13.35 1.23 -1.58
CA CYS A 181 -13.12 0.84 -2.98
C CYS A 181 -13.97 -0.37 -3.44
N GLY A 182 -15.21 -0.47 -2.95
CA GLY A 182 -16.13 -1.55 -3.32
C GLY A 182 -16.09 -2.78 -2.40
N ILE A 183 -15.15 -2.84 -1.43
CA ILE A 183 -15.17 -3.84 -0.37
C ILE A 183 -15.61 -3.22 0.95
N MET A 184 -16.24 -4.02 1.82
CA MET A 184 -16.63 -3.57 3.16
C MET A 184 -15.52 -3.91 4.17
N ILE A 185 -15.02 -2.90 4.87
CA ILE A 185 -14.21 -3.09 6.08
C ILE A 185 -15.22 -3.26 7.23
N THR A 186 -15.22 -4.42 7.85
CA THR A 186 -16.21 -4.84 8.85
C THR A 186 -15.57 -5.31 10.15
N ASP A 187 -14.25 -5.23 10.28
CA ASP A 187 -13.51 -5.76 11.43
C ASP A 187 -12.33 -4.84 11.79
N THR A 188 -12.12 -4.68 13.09
CA THR A 188 -10.93 -4.03 13.65
C THR A 188 -10.29 -4.98 14.65
N PRO A 189 -9.03 -5.38 14.47
CA PRO A 189 -8.33 -6.18 15.46
C PRO A 189 -8.40 -5.56 16.86
N ASN A 190 -8.54 -6.39 17.89
CA ASN A 190 -8.54 -5.92 19.28
C ASN A 190 -7.23 -5.17 19.58
N ILE A 191 -7.34 -3.90 20.01
CA ILE A 191 -6.21 -3.04 20.36
C ILE A 191 -6.36 -2.45 21.76
#